data_809887ba2493cf463c532e0a76e0af58
#
_entry.id   809887ba2493cf463c532e0a76e0af58
#
_cell.length_a   1.000
_cell.length_b   1.000
_cell.length_c   1.000
_cell.angle_alpha   90.00
_cell.angle_beta   90.00
_cell.angle_gamma   90.00
#
_symmetry.space_group_name_H-M   'P 1'
#
loop_
_entity.id
_entity.type
_entity.pdbx_description
1 polymer ?
#
loop_
_entity_poly.entity_id
_entity_poly.type
_entity_poly.pdbx_seq_one_letter_code
_entity_poly.pdbx_strand_id
1 'polypeptide(L)'
;MTWVSVAAMLNKRLGRRCADEGAAQRVVPALSEADRALGRLDGLARSLPNPDLFVAMYVRREAVLSSQIEGTQSSVDDVLAFEVDAPGWVQPADITETVNYVRAMNYGLQRLAELPISVRLIREIHEKLMQGVRGNHANPGELRRSQNWIGPGGSTLSDAIFVPPPPFEVENLLSDLEKFVHAESDIPALIKIGLIHAQFETIHPFLDGNGRVGRLLIAFYLCQKEILIKPVLYL
;
A
#
# COMPACT_ATOMS: atom_id res chain seq x y z
N MET A 1 4.48 -16.00 -15.63
CA MET A 1 5.84 -15.54 -15.28
C MET A 1 6.12 -15.99 -13.85
N THR A 2 7.00 -16.94 -13.66
CA THR A 2 7.39 -17.41 -12.32
C THR A 2 8.24 -16.36 -11.62
N TRP A 3 8.34 -16.42 -10.29
CA TRP A 3 9.27 -15.60 -9.46
C TRP A 3 10.68 -15.53 -10.06
N VAL A 4 11.13 -16.58 -10.71
CA VAL A 4 12.39 -16.64 -11.47
C VAL A 4 12.39 -15.61 -12.61
N SER A 5 11.26 -15.29 -13.23
CA SER A 5 11.20 -14.28 -14.31
C SER A 5 11.03 -12.85 -13.78
N VAL A 6 10.46 -12.64 -12.59
CA VAL A 6 10.39 -11.30 -11.95
C VAL A 6 11.70 -11.01 -11.22
N ALA A 7 12.27 -11.95 -10.49
CA ALA A 7 13.64 -11.85 -10.01
C ALA A 7 14.63 -11.72 -11.18
N ALA A 8 14.40 -12.38 -12.32
CA ALA A 8 15.22 -12.22 -13.54
C ALA A 8 14.92 -10.91 -14.28
N MET A 9 13.69 -10.34 -14.23
CA MET A 9 13.38 -9.00 -14.75
C MET A 9 13.89 -7.90 -13.82
N LEU A 10 13.73 -8.04 -12.52
CA LEU A 10 14.37 -7.20 -11.51
C LEU A 10 15.89 -7.39 -11.52
N ASN A 11 16.42 -8.59 -11.63
CA ASN A 11 17.84 -8.84 -11.90
C ASN A 11 18.26 -8.35 -13.29
N LYS A 12 17.43 -8.38 -14.32
CA LYS A 12 17.77 -7.82 -15.64
C LYS A 12 17.72 -6.30 -15.67
N ARG A 13 16.82 -5.66 -14.93
CA ARG A 13 16.74 -4.19 -14.79
C ARG A 13 17.56 -3.65 -13.61
N LEU A 14 17.61 -4.34 -12.47
CA LEU A 14 18.44 -4.03 -11.32
C LEU A 14 19.80 -4.75 -11.40
N GLY A 15 19.90 -5.93 -11.96
CA GLY A 15 21.13 -6.73 -12.01
C GLY A 15 22.21 -6.17 -12.93
N ARG A 16 21.86 -5.35 -13.93
CA ARG A 16 22.88 -4.53 -14.62
C ARG A 16 23.26 -3.26 -13.84
N ARG A 17 22.47 -2.88 -12.81
CA ARG A 17 22.77 -1.74 -11.93
C ARG A 17 23.15 -2.15 -10.51
N CYS A 18 22.80 -3.37 -10.06
CA CYS A 18 23.18 -3.89 -8.74
C CYS A 18 24.46 -4.74 -8.76
N ALA A 19 25.00 -5.08 -9.93
CA ALA A 19 26.38 -5.56 -10.08
C ALA A 19 27.43 -4.42 -10.00
N ASP A 20 26.94 -3.18 -9.84
CA ASP A 20 27.77 -2.01 -9.62
C ASP A 20 28.08 -1.93 -8.11
N GLU A 21 29.36 -2.06 -7.73
CA GLU A 21 29.83 -1.85 -6.35
C GLU A 21 29.31 -0.54 -5.75
N GLY A 22 29.04 0.47 -6.58
CA GLY A 22 28.41 1.72 -6.22
C GLY A 22 26.95 1.62 -5.75
N ALA A 23 26.18 0.59 -6.13
CA ALA A 23 24.80 0.41 -5.68
C ALA A 23 24.76 -0.08 -4.23
N ALA A 24 25.59 -1.07 -3.87
CA ALA A 24 25.71 -1.56 -2.50
C ALA A 24 26.23 -0.45 -1.57
N GLN A 25 27.17 0.38 -2.00
CA GLN A 25 27.70 1.51 -1.22
C GLN A 25 26.63 2.59 -0.93
N ARG A 26 25.59 2.73 -1.77
CA ARG A 26 24.48 3.66 -1.53
C ARG A 26 23.35 3.04 -0.71
N VAL A 27 23.02 1.79 -0.97
CA VAL A 27 21.88 1.11 -0.32
C VAL A 27 22.16 0.82 1.15
N VAL A 28 23.35 0.34 1.50
CA VAL A 28 23.68 -0.03 2.89
C VAL A 28 23.59 1.15 3.86
N PRO A 29 24.18 2.33 3.58
CA PRO A 29 24.01 3.50 4.45
C PRO A 29 22.56 3.95 4.58
N ALA A 30 21.81 4.01 3.46
CA ALA A 30 20.41 4.41 3.45
C ALA A 30 19.53 3.45 4.25
N LEU A 31 19.75 2.14 4.10
CA LEU A 31 19.05 1.11 4.89
C LEU A 31 19.34 1.27 6.38
N SER A 32 20.61 1.44 6.76
CA SER A 32 21.01 1.64 8.16
C SER A 32 20.42 2.92 8.76
N GLU A 33 20.32 3.99 7.97
CA GLU A 33 19.67 5.24 8.40
C GLU A 33 18.16 5.06 8.58
N ALA A 34 17.49 4.41 7.63
CA ALA A 34 16.06 4.10 7.68
C ALA A 34 15.70 3.20 8.87
N ASP A 35 16.47 2.13 9.13
CA ASP A 35 16.26 1.25 10.28
C ASP A 35 16.38 2.02 11.60
N ARG A 36 17.39 2.89 11.73
CA ARG A 36 17.54 3.76 12.92
C ARG A 36 16.40 4.75 13.07
N ALA A 37 15.90 5.31 11.96
CA ALA A 37 14.80 6.26 11.98
C ALA A 37 13.50 5.57 12.42
N LEU A 38 13.21 4.37 11.88
CA LEU A 38 12.06 3.56 12.27
C LEU A 38 12.14 3.13 13.74
N GLY A 39 13.30 2.68 14.22
CA GLY A 39 13.49 2.33 15.62
C GLY A 39 13.26 3.50 16.57
N ARG A 40 13.69 4.73 16.20
CA ARG A 40 13.40 5.95 16.96
C ARG A 40 11.91 6.29 16.94
N LEU A 41 11.26 6.17 15.77
CA LEU A 41 9.83 6.44 15.60
C LEU A 41 8.99 5.49 16.45
N ASP A 42 9.29 4.18 16.41
CA ASP A 42 8.61 3.16 17.22
C ASP A 42 8.82 3.41 18.72
N GLY A 43 10.05 3.72 19.15
CA GLY A 43 10.36 4.06 20.53
C GLY A 43 9.60 5.30 21.04
N LEU A 44 9.50 6.35 20.22
CA LEU A 44 8.71 7.54 20.54
C LEU A 44 7.22 7.20 20.63
N ALA A 45 6.67 6.43 19.69
CA ALA A 45 5.27 6.02 19.70
C ALA A 45 4.89 5.25 20.98
N ARG A 46 5.79 4.41 21.49
CA ARG A 46 5.62 3.67 22.76
C ARG A 46 5.63 4.57 24.01
N SER A 47 6.32 5.70 23.97
CA SER A 47 6.48 6.62 25.10
C SER A 47 5.35 7.64 25.25
N LEU A 48 4.40 7.69 24.30
CA LEU A 48 3.30 8.64 24.32
C LEU A 48 2.30 8.33 25.44
N PRO A 49 1.78 9.35 26.17
CA PRO A 49 0.81 9.16 27.24
C PRO A 49 -0.52 8.54 26.74
N ASN A 50 -0.93 8.87 25.51
CA ASN A 50 -2.09 8.30 24.84
C ASN A 50 -1.73 7.94 23.38
N PRO A 51 -1.08 6.78 23.17
CA PRO A 51 -0.64 6.38 21.84
C PRO A 51 -1.81 6.20 20.86
N ASP A 52 -2.99 5.77 21.31
CA ASP A 52 -4.12 5.49 20.44
C ASP A 52 -4.71 6.76 19.83
N LEU A 53 -4.80 7.86 20.60
CA LEU A 53 -5.23 9.16 20.07
C LEU A 53 -4.23 9.69 19.03
N PHE A 54 -2.95 9.58 19.33
CA PHE A 54 -1.88 10.00 18.43
C PHE A 54 -1.92 9.19 17.11
N VAL A 55 -2.02 7.87 17.21
CA VAL A 55 -2.11 6.96 16.07
C VAL A 55 -3.35 7.27 15.23
N ALA A 56 -4.49 7.54 15.88
CA ALA A 56 -5.72 7.90 15.16
C ALA A 56 -5.54 9.14 14.27
N MET A 57 -4.81 10.15 14.74
CA MET A 57 -4.50 11.34 13.93
C MET A 57 -3.49 11.06 12.82
N TYR A 58 -2.50 10.19 13.08
CA TYR A 58 -1.55 9.74 12.05
C TYR A 58 -2.23 8.99 10.92
N VAL A 59 -3.13 8.05 11.26
CA VAL A 59 -3.91 7.29 10.26
C VAL A 59 -4.75 8.22 9.38
N ARG A 60 -5.38 9.26 9.96
CA ARG A 60 -6.14 10.24 9.18
C ARG A 60 -5.26 11.05 8.24
N ARG A 61 -4.12 11.49 8.75
CA ARG A 61 -3.15 12.23 7.94
C ARG A 61 -2.58 11.38 6.81
N GLU A 62 -2.23 10.13 7.07
CA GLU A 62 -1.82 9.18 6.03
C GLU A 62 -2.94 8.98 5.00
N ALA A 63 -4.18 8.81 5.44
CA ALA A 63 -5.32 8.65 4.55
C ALA A 63 -5.48 9.85 3.59
N VAL A 64 -5.32 11.07 4.10
CA VAL A 64 -5.36 12.29 3.29
C VAL A 64 -4.20 12.32 2.29
N LEU A 65 -2.97 12.16 2.75
CA LEU A 65 -1.78 12.22 1.89
C LEU A 65 -1.80 11.12 0.81
N SER A 66 -2.12 9.89 1.21
CA SER A 66 -2.23 8.75 0.30
C SER A 66 -3.33 8.94 -0.74
N SER A 67 -4.46 9.51 -0.36
CA SER A 67 -5.56 9.78 -1.28
C SER A 67 -5.27 10.97 -2.20
N GLN A 68 -4.53 11.98 -1.73
CA GLN A 68 -4.10 13.11 -2.56
C GLN A 68 -3.18 12.69 -3.72
N ILE A 69 -2.38 11.63 -3.55
CA ILE A 69 -1.59 11.04 -4.65
C ILE A 69 -2.51 10.57 -5.78
N GLU A 70 -3.71 10.10 -5.45
CA GLU A 70 -4.73 9.65 -6.41
C GLU A 70 -5.65 10.79 -6.88
N GLY A 71 -5.41 12.03 -6.44
CA GLY A 71 -6.09 13.24 -6.91
C GLY A 71 -7.24 13.76 -6.04
N THR A 72 -7.47 13.21 -4.84
CA THR A 72 -8.45 13.75 -3.90
C THR A 72 -8.01 15.11 -3.34
N GLN A 73 -8.97 15.94 -2.91
CA GLN A 73 -8.72 17.27 -2.36
C GLN A 73 -9.10 17.39 -0.88
N SER A 74 -9.68 16.36 -0.30
CA SER A 74 -10.11 16.34 1.11
C SER A 74 -8.95 16.55 2.06
N SER A 75 -9.17 17.32 3.12
CA SER A 75 -8.23 17.63 4.20
C SER A 75 -8.47 16.75 5.43
N VAL A 76 -7.56 16.83 6.42
CA VAL A 76 -7.74 16.17 7.73
C VAL A 76 -8.97 16.75 8.46
N ASP A 77 -9.20 18.06 8.35
CA ASP A 77 -10.35 18.72 8.97
C ASP A 77 -11.67 18.22 8.35
N ASP A 78 -11.68 17.94 7.04
CA ASP A 78 -12.83 17.34 6.37
C ASP A 78 -13.12 15.93 6.86
N VAL A 79 -12.08 15.13 7.09
CA VAL A 79 -12.22 13.77 7.67
C VAL A 79 -12.82 13.85 9.07
N LEU A 80 -12.32 14.76 9.90
CA LEU A 80 -12.83 14.96 11.26
C LEU A 80 -14.27 15.48 11.25
N ALA A 81 -14.59 16.44 10.38
CA ALA A 81 -15.95 16.99 10.24
C ALA A 81 -16.95 15.91 9.77
N PHE A 82 -16.52 15.04 8.84
CA PHE A 82 -17.33 13.92 8.39
C PHE A 82 -17.62 12.92 9.51
N GLU A 83 -16.61 12.59 10.33
CA GLU A 83 -16.75 11.59 11.40
C GLU A 83 -17.68 12.03 12.53
N VAL A 84 -17.78 13.34 12.78
CA VAL A 84 -18.66 13.92 13.82
C VAL A 84 -19.98 14.45 13.27
N ASP A 85 -20.25 14.28 11.97
CA ASP A 85 -21.42 14.85 11.28
C ASP A 85 -21.60 16.35 11.60
N ALA A 86 -20.53 17.12 11.36
CA ALA A 86 -20.43 18.51 11.80
C ALA A 86 -21.53 19.39 11.21
N PRO A 87 -22.32 20.12 12.05
CA PRO A 87 -23.38 20.98 11.56
C PRO A 87 -22.88 22.07 10.59
N GLY A 88 -23.53 22.22 9.44
CA GLY A 88 -23.20 23.25 8.46
C GLY A 88 -21.94 23.02 7.64
N TRP A 89 -21.24 21.88 7.84
CA TRP A 89 -20.10 21.52 7.01
C TRP A 89 -20.54 21.08 5.62
N VAL A 90 -19.82 21.55 4.59
CA VAL A 90 -20.06 21.17 3.19
C VAL A 90 -19.15 20.00 2.84
N GLN A 91 -19.76 18.85 2.58
CA GLN A 91 -19.06 17.61 2.29
C GLN A 91 -18.32 17.69 0.95
N PRO A 92 -16.98 17.54 0.93
CA PRO A 92 -16.24 17.35 -0.32
C PRO A 92 -16.69 16.10 -1.09
N ALA A 93 -16.64 16.16 -2.42
CA ALA A 93 -17.14 15.07 -3.27
C ALA A 93 -16.34 13.77 -3.11
N ASP A 94 -15.08 13.87 -2.71
CA ASP A 94 -14.10 12.80 -2.59
C ASP A 94 -13.83 12.35 -1.14
N ILE A 95 -14.52 12.93 -0.16
CA ILE A 95 -14.30 12.60 1.27
C ILE A 95 -14.49 11.11 1.56
N THR A 96 -15.45 10.47 0.89
CA THR A 96 -15.72 9.05 1.07
C THR A 96 -14.49 8.19 0.79
N GLU A 97 -13.68 8.55 -0.20
CA GLU A 97 -12.45 7.81 -0.54
C GLU A 97 -11.41 7.91 0.58
N THR A 98 -11.24 9.11 1.13
CA THR A 98 -10.30 9.36 2.23
C THR A 98 -10.74 8.66 3.52
N VAL A 99 -12.03 8.74 3.86
CA VAL A 99 -12.59 8.06 5.04
C VAL A 99 -12.50 6.53 4.89
N ASN A 100 -12.73 6.02 3.69
CA ASN A 100 -12.59 4.59 3.42
C ASN A 100 -11.14 4.11 3.59
N TYR A 101 -10.15 4.95 3.29
CA TYR A 101 -8.75 4.61 3.59
C TYR A 101 -8.52 4.43 5.10
N VAL A 102 -9.06 5.33 5.94
CA VAL A 102 -9.01 5.19 7.41
C VAL A 102 -9.68 3.89 7.85
N ARG A 103 -10.86 3.57 7.31
CA ARG A 103 -11.59 2.34 7.60
C ARG A 103 -10.82 1.10 7.18
N ALA A 104 -10.24 1.12 5.99
CA ALA A 104 -9.43 0.01 5.45
C ALA A 104 -8.17 -0.22 6.29
N MET A 105 -7.47 0.85 6.72
CA MET A 105 -6.31 0.77 7.62
C MET A 105 -6.70 0.13 8.95
N ASN A 106 -7.73 0.65 9.62
CA ASN A 106 -8.18 0.15 10.93
C ASN A 106 -8.66 -1.32 10.82
N TYR A 107 -9.43 -1.64 9.78
CA TYR A 107 -9.88 -3.01 9.52
C TYR A 107 -8.70 -3.95 9.32
N GLY A 108 -7.74 -3.58 8.46
CA GLY A 108 -6.58 -4.41 8.17
C GLY A 108 -5.72 -4.68 9.40
N LEU A 109 -5.47 -3.67 10.24
CA LEU A 109 -4.72 -3.82 11.48
C LEU A 109 -5.41 -4.77 12.48
N GLN A 110 -6.73 -4.66 12.63
CA GLN A 110 -7.49 -5.59 13.47
C GLN A 110 -7.46 -7.01 12.90
N ARG A 111 -7.60 -7.11 11.58
CA ARG A 111 -7.65 -8.39 10.88
C ARG A 111 -6.33 -9.15 10.91
N LEU A 112 -5.18 -8.42 10.94
CA LEU A 112 -3.85 -9.02 11.05
C LEU A 112 -3.65 -9.88 12.31
N ALA A 113 -4.43 -9.67 13.37
CA ALA A 113 -4.38 -10.53 14.57
C ALA A 113 -4.88 -11.96 14.29
N GLU A 114 -5.72 -12.15 13.27
CA GLU A 114 -6.34 -13.43 12.92
C GLU A 114 -5.89 -13.97 11.56
N LEU A 115 -5.60 -13.09 10.63
CA LEU A 115 -5.28 -13.42 9.26
C LEU A 115 -4.00 -12.67 8.84
N PRO A 116 -2.91 -13.38 8.52
CA PRO A 116 -1.70 -12.73 8.02
C PRO A 116 -1.94 -12.09 6.66
N ILE A 117 -0.98 -11.27 6.20
CA ILE A 117 -1.02 -10.68 4.85
C ILE A 117 -1.18 -11.81 3.83
N SER A 118 -2.30 -11.77 3.11
CA SER A 118 -2.72 -12.81 2.17
C SER A 118 -3.55 -12.20 1.05
N VAL A 119 -3.73 -12.93 -0.04
CA VAL A 119 -4.64 -12.52 -1.13
C VAL A 119 -6.04 -12.23 -0.59
N ARG A 120 -6.49 -13.03 0.37
CA ARG A 120 -7.78 -12.80 1.04
C ARG A 120 -7.81 -11.46 1.76
N LEU A 121 -6.82 -11.16 2.59
CA LEU A 121 -6.74 -9.88 3.31
C LEU A 121 -6.66 -8.70 2.36
N ILE A 122 -5.87 -8.81 1.30
CA ILE A 122 -5.76 -7.78 0.24
C ILE A 122 -7.13 -7.48 -0.37
N ARG A 123 -7.93 -8.49 -0.68
CA ARG A 123 -9.28 -8.33 -1.22
C ARG A 123 -10.25 -7.72 -0.21
N GLU A 124 -10.21 -8.16 1.06
CA GLU A 124 -11.02 -7.60 2.15
C GLU A 124 -10.71 -6.11 2.37
N ILE A 125 -9.41 -5.73 2.32
CA ILE A 125 -8.96 -4.33 2.42
C ILE A 125 -9.48 -3.50 1.24
N HIS A 126 -9.31 -4.01 0.02
CA HIS A 126 -9.80 -3.34 -1.18
C HIS A 126 -11.32 -3.14 -1.15
N GLU A 127 -12.08 -4.13 -0.66
CA GLU A 127 -13.53 -4.01 -0.48
C GLU A 127 -13.88 -2.82 0.44
N LYS A 128 -13.20 -2.68 1.60
CA LYS A 128 -13.41 -1.55 2.52
C LYS A 128 -13.02 -0.21 1.89
N LEU A 129 -11.93 -0.19 1.14
CA LEU A 129 -11.41 1.00 0.49
C LEU A 129 -12.35 1.53 -0.59
N MET A 130 -12.98 0.65 -1.36
CA MET A 130 -13.80 1.00 -2.52
C MET A 130 -15.31 1.05 -2.22
N GLN A 131 -15.72 0.89 -0.97
CA GLN A 131 -17.13 0.87 -0.58
C GLN A 131 -17.78 2.25 -0.80
N GLY A 132 -18.82 2.32 -1.66
CA GLY A 132 -19.57 3.55 -1.91
C GLY A 132 -18.81 4.64 -2.67
N VAL A 133 -17.63 4.33 -3.20
CA VAL A 133 -16.86 5.26 -4.07
C VAL A 133 -17.57 5.40 -5.41
N ARG A 134 -17.59 6.63 -5.94
CA ARG A 134 -18.22 6.93 -7.23
C ARG A 134 -17.47 6.24 -8.37
N GLY A 135 -18.20 5.47 -9.16
CA GLY A 135 -17.68 4.74 -10.32
C GLY A 135 -18.02 3.25 -10.23
N ASN A 136 -19.06 2.80 -10.94
CA ASN A 136 -19.55 1.42 -10.94
C ASN A 136 -18.55 0.38 -11.49
N HIS A 137 -17.29 0.75 -11.72
CA HIS A 137 -16.28 -0.10 -12.34
C HIS A 137 -15.27 -0.68 -11.34
N ALA A 138 -15.34 -0.29 -10.07
CA ALA A 138 -14.31 -0.63 -9.10
C ALA A 138 -14.45 -2.02 -8.47
N ASN A 139 -15.59 -2.70 -8.63
CA ASN A 139 -15.88 -4.06 -8.12
C ASN A 139 -15.16 -4.33 -6.76
N PRO A 140 -15.63 -3.75 -5.64
CA PRO A 140 -14.92 -3.83 -4.36
C PRO A 140 -14.56 -5.27 -3.97
N GLY A 141 -13.28 -5.53 -3.70
CA GLY A 141 -12.78 -6.85 -3.32
C GLY A 141 -12.59 -7.84 -4.48
N GLU A 142 -12.98 -7.51 -5.73
CA GLU A 142 -12.81 -8.40 -6.86
C GLU A 142 -11.54 -8.09 -7.66
N LEU A 143 -10.79 -9.15 -8.00
CA LEU A 143 -9.69 -9.06 -8.93
C LEU A 143 -10.21 -8.72 -10.33
N ARG A 144 -9.46 -7.90 -11.06
CA ARG A 144 -9.83 -7.50 -12.42
C ARG A 144 -9.94 -8.69 -13.37
N ARG A 145 -10.93 -8.62 -14.24
CA ARG A 145 -11.16 -9.60 -15.31
C ARG A 145 -10.87 -9.03 -16.70
N SER A 146 -10.61 -7.71 -16.76
CA SER A 146 -10.24 -7.01 -17.99
C SER A 146 -8.80 -6.50 -17.89
N GLN A 147 -8.20 -6.25 -19.06
CA GLN A 147 -6.90 -5.61 -19.14
C GLN A 147 -7.04 -4.15 -18.71
N ASN A 148 -6.15 -3.73 -17.81
CA ASN A 148 -5.96 -2.33 -17.44
C ASN A 148 -4.55 -1.87 -17.87
N TRP A 149 -4.31 -0.58 -17.77
CA TRP A 149 -3.02 0.04 -18.08
C TRP A 149 -2.80 1.28 -17.22
N ILE A 150 -1.56 1.69 -17.10
CA ILE A 150 -1.15 2.90 -16.39
C ILE A 150 -0.65 3.90 -17.43
N GLY A 151 -1.20 5.12 -17.41
CA GLY A 151 -0.86 6.21 -18.32
C GLY A 151 -1.55 7.50 -17.93
N PRO A 152 -1.30 8.61 -18.67
CA PRO A 152 -2.01 9.86 -18.48
C PRO A 152 -3.52 9.70 -18.60
N GLY A 153 -4.28 10.57 -17.94
CA GLY A 153 -5.75 10.56 -18.03
C GLY A 153 -6.23 10.58 -19.48
N GLY A 154 -7.14 9.66 -19.82
CA GLY A 154 -7.67 9.49 -21.18
C GLY A 154 -6.78 8.68 -22.13
N SER A 155 -5.63 8.15 -21.67
CA SER A 155 -4.79 7.26 -22.47
C SER A 155 -5.52 5.95 -22.82
N THR A 156 -5.15 5.38 -23.96
CA THR A 156 -5.58 4.06 -24.42
C THR A 156 -4.50 3.02 -24.12
N LEU A 157 -4.79 1.75 -24.36
CA LEU A 157 -3.80 0.68 -24.21
C LEU A 157 -2.57 0.90 -25.11
N SER A 158 -2.75 1.54 -26.28
CA SER A 158 -1.65 1.85 -27.23
C SER A 158 -0.70 2.93 -26.72
N ASP A 159 -1.20 3.83 -25.86
CA ASP A 159 -0.45 4.98 -25.33
C ASP A 159 -0.02 4.75 -23.87
N ALA A 160 -0.18 3.52 -23.39
CA ALA A 160 0.11 3.16 -22.01
C ALA A 160 1.61 3.29 -21.69
N ILE A 161 1.93 3.91 -20.54
CA ILE A 161 3.29 3.92 -19.99
C ILE A 161 3.68 2.54 -19.49
N PHE A 162 2.71 1.84 -18.89
CA PHE A 162 2.88 0.48 -18.38
C PHE A 162 1.61 -0.35 -18.59
N VAL A 163 1.77 -1.58 -19.05
CA VAL A 163 0.69 -2.57 -19.18
C VAL A 163 0.94 -3.69 -18.20
N PRO A 164 0.10 -3.83 -17.17
CA PRO A 164 0.16 -4.93 -16.21
C PRO A 164 -0.03 -6.30 -16.88
N PRO A 165 0.31 -7.40 -16.19
CA PRO A 165 0.08 -8.77 -16.68
C PRO A 165 -1.38 -9.00 -17.11
N PRO A 166 -1.65 -9.95 -18.01
CA PRO A 166 -3.01 -10.25 -18.42
C PRO A 166 -3.87 -10.76 -17.25
N PRO A 167 -5.19 -10.51 -17.27
CA PRO A 167 -6.08 -10.82 -16.13
C PRO A 167 -6.02 -12.25 -15.63
N PHE A 168 -5.84 -13.22 -16.52
CA PHE A 168 -5.80 -14.65 -16.17
C PHE A 168 -4.53 -15.05 -15.39
N GLU A 169 -3.49 -14.21 -15.35
CA GLU A 169 -2.28 -14.43 -14.56
C GLU A 169 -2.35 -13.80 -13.16
N VAL A 170 -3.27 -12.87 -12.91
CA VAL A 170 -3.31 -12.05 -11.68
C VAL A 170 -3.41 -12.91 -10.43
N GLU A 171 -4.27 -13.91 -10.41
CA GLU A 171 -4.47 -14.76 -9.23
C GLU A 171 -3.22 -15.59 -8.91
N ASN A 172 -2.56 -16.15 -9.91
CA ASN A 172 -1.32 -16.89 -9.74
C ASN A 172 -0.17 -15.98 -9.24
N LEU A 173 -0.06 -14.78 -9.82
CA LEU A 173 0.97 -13.81 -9.42
C LEU A 173 0.77 -13.30 -7.99
N LEU A 174 -0.49 -13.07 -7.57
CA LEU A 174 -0.80 -12.73 -6.18
C LEU A 174 -0.50 -13.89 -5.23
N SER A 175 -0.81 -15.13 -5.61
CA SER A 175 -0.45 -16.32 -4.83
C SER A 175 1.06 -16.44 -4.63
N ASP A 176 1.83 -16.16 -5.68
CA ASP A 176 3.29 -16.17 -5.58
C ASP A 176 3.82 -15.00 -4.74
N LEU A 177 3.18 -13.83 -4.80
CA LEU A 177 3.49 -12.70 -3.93
C LEU A 177 3.23 -13.06 -2.45
N GLU A 178 2.11 -13.70 -2.14
CA GLU A 178 1.77 -14.17 -0.80
C GLU A 178 2.84 -15.13 -0.26
N LYS A 179 3.26 -16.12 -1.07
CA LYS A 179 4.36 -17.03 -0.71
C LYS A 179 5.65 -16.27 -0.39
N PHE A 180 5.98 -15.25 -1.18
CA PHE A 180 7.16 -14.41 -0.93
C PHE A 180 7.06 -13.59 0.35
N VAL A 181 5.88 -13.03 0.67
CA VAL A 181 5.65 -12.32 1.93
C VAL A 181 6.01 -13.20 3.12
N HIS A 182 5.62 -14.49 3.07
CA HIS A 182 5.80 -15.44 4.17
C HIS A 182 7.12 -16.22 4.13
N ALA A 183 7.81 -16.23 2.98
CA ALA A 183 9.09 -16.94 2.88
C ALA A 183 10.11 -16.38 3.87
N GLU A 184 10.79 -17.28 4.59
CA GLU A 184 11.99 -16.94 5.34
C GLU A 184 13.09 -16.51 4.37
N SER A 185 13.79 -15.44 4.67
CA SER A 185 14.87 -14.91 3.83
C SER A 185 15.78 -14.00 4.62
N ASP A 186 17.04 -13.92 4.22
CA ASP A 186 18.05 -12.98 4.75
C ASP A 186 17.87 -11.54 4.19
N ILE A 187 16.83 -11.30 3.39
CA ILE A 187 16.55 -9.99 2.84
C ILE A 187 16.11 -9.06 3.97
N PRO A 188 16.78 -7.92 4.18
CA PRO A 188 16.36 -6.92 5.16
C PRO A 188 14.89 -6.52 4.96
N ALA A 189 14.15 -6.37 6.06
CA ALA A 189 12.70 -6.17 6.03
C ALA A 189 12.26 -4.96 5.18
N LEU A 190 13.00 -3.85 5.23
CA LEU A 190 12.70 -2.67 4.42
C LEU A 190 12.93 -2.91 2.93
N ILE A 191 13.93 -3.68 2.57
CA ILE A 191 14.14 -4.11 1.18
C ILE A 191 13.02 -5.05 0.75
N LYS A 192 12.67 -6.01 1.61
CA LYS A 192 11.62 -6.99 1.32
C LYS A 192 10.26 -6.31 1.09
N ILE A 193 9.87 -5.37 1.96
CA ILE A 193 8.60 -4.64 1.76
C ILE A 193 8.62 -3.77 0.49
N GLY A 194 9.76 -3.15 0.16
CA GLY A 194 9.91 -2.43 -1.11
C GLY A 194 9.71 -3.34 -2.32
N LEU A 195 10.23 -4.57 -2.29
CA LEU A 195 10.01 -5.58 -3.34
C LEU A 195 8.54 -6.04 -3.39
N ILE A 196 7.91 -6.27 -2.24
CA ILE A 196 6.48 -6.64 -2.15
C ILE A 196 5.62 -5.55 -2.76
N HIS A 197 5.85 -4.28 -2.39
CA HIS A 197 5.12 -3.14 -2.92
C HIS A 197 5.30 -2.99 -4.43
N ALA A 198 6.55 -3.00 -4.91
CA ALA A 198 6.85 -2.91 -6.34
C ALA A 198 6.20 -4.05 -7.15
N GLN A 199 6.19 -5.28 -6.60
CA GLN A 199 5.56 -6.40 -7.25
C GLN A 199 4.04 -6.28 -7.26
N PHE A 200 3.43 -5.84 -6.16
CA PHE A 200 1.99 -5.60 -6.09
C PHE A 200 1.56 -4.53 -7.12
N GLU A 201 2.28 -3.41 -7.20
CA GLU A 201 2.02 -2.36 -8.20
C GLU A 201 2.23 -2.86 -9.64
N THR A 202 3.19 -3.77 -9.85
CA THR A 202 3.42 -4.40 -11.17
C THR A 202 2.27 -5.33 -11.56
N ILE A 203 1.73 -6.11 -10.63
CA ILE A 203 0.57 -7.00 -10.86
C ILE A 203 -0.67 -6.17 -11.14
N HIS A 204 -0.85 -5.08 -10.41
CA HIS A 204 -1.98 -4.14 -10.52
C HIS A 204 -3.32 -4.86 -10.54
N PRO A 205 -3.66 -5.59 -9.46
CA PRO A 205 -4.69 -6.63 -9.47
C PRO A 205 -6.12 -6.13 -9.55
N PHE A 206 -6.37 -4.85 -9.29
CA PHE A 206 -7.71 -4.25 -9.28
C PHE A 206 -7.90 -3.28 -10.45
N LEU A 207 -9.13 -2.88 -10.72
CA LEU A 207 -9.43 -1.85 -11.72
C LEU A 207 -9.08 -0.45 -11.23
N ASP A 208 -9.23 -0.21 -9.91
CA ASP A 208 -8.89 1.04 -9.22
C ASP A 208 -8.39 0.73 -7.80
N GLY A 209 -7.83 1.70 -7.09
CA GLY A 209 -7.41 1.59 -5.69
C GLY A 209 -6.10 0.81 -5.45
N ASN A 210 -5.38 0.39 -6.50
CA ASN A 210 -4.14 -0.38 -6.33
C ASN A 210 -3.09 0.40 -5.53
N GLY A 211 -2.80 1.64 -5.87
CA GLY A 211 -1.82 2.46 -5.16
C GLY A 211 -2.13 2.61 -3.67
N ARG A 212 -3.40 2.85 -3.33
CA ARG A 212 -3.85 2.94 -1.92
C ARG A 212 -3.68 1.63 -1.18
N VAL A 213 -4.06 0.48 -1.79
CA VAL A 213 -3.82 -0.86 -1.21
C VAL A 213 -2.33 -1.14 -1.07
N GLY A 214 -1.53 -0.82 -2.08
CA GLY A 214 -0.08 -1.01 -2.06
C GLY A 214 0.58 -0.27 -0.89
N ARG A 215 0.18 0.97 -0.61
CA ARG A 215 0.67 1.75 0.55
C ARG A 215 0.19 1.16 1.88
N LEU A 216 -1.08 0.73 1.98
CA LEU A 216 -1.59 0.01 3.15
C LEU A 216 -0.77 -1.25 3.45
N LEU A 217 -0.37 -2.01 2.43
CA LEU A 217 0.46 -3.22 2.60
C LEU A 217 1.81 -2.93 3.23
N ILE A 218 2.41 -1.76 2.98
CA ILE A 218 3.67 -1.36 3.64
C ILE A 218 3.44 -1.24 5.14
N ALA A 219 2.42 -0.48 5.56
CA ALA A 219 2.09 -0.30 6.97
C ALA A 219 1.77 -1.64 7.66
N PHE A 220 0.98 -2.49 7.02
CA PHE A 220 0.61 -3.81 7.55
C PHE A 220 1.82 -4.74 7.70
N TYR A 221 2.72 -4.75 6.73
CA TYR A 221 3.93 -5.57 6.81
C TYR A 221 4.83 -5.13 7.96
N LEU A 222 5.04 -3.82 8.12
CA LEU A 222 5.86 -3.28 9.21
C LEU A 222 5.25 -3.59 10.59
N CYS A 223 3.93 -3.51 10.71
CA CYS A 223 3.22 -3.88 11.94
C CYS A 223 3.24 -5.41 12.18
N GLN A 224 3.01 -6.23 11.16
CA GLN A 224 3.05 -7.70 11.27
C GLN A 224 4.44 -8.23 11.64
N LYS A 225 5.50 -7.54 11.19
CA LYS A 225 6.90 -7.86 11.52
C LYS A 225 7.39 -7.21 12.82
N GLU A 226 6.49 -6.54 13.55
CA GLU A 226 6.79 -5.83 14.80
C GLU A 226 7.93 -4.79 14.68
N ILE A 227 8.18 -4.30 13.44
CA ILE A 227 9.12 -3.21 13.17
C ILE A 227 8.52 -1.89 13.65
N LEU A 228 7.20 -1.75 13.50
CA LEU A 228 6.38 -0.70 14.08
C LEU A 228 5.26 -1.34 14.90
N ILE A 229 5.11 -0.95 16.15
CA ILE A 229 3.99 -1.42 16.98
C ILE A 229 2.65 -0.78 16.56
N LYS A 230 2.71 0.37 15.92
CA LYS A 230 1.56 1.18 15.46
C LYS A 230 1.84 1.76 14.06
N PRO A 231 0.82 1.99 13.23
CA PRO A 231 0.97 2.54 11.89
C PRO A 231 1.21 4.05 11.92
N VAL A 232 2.38 4.46 12.35
CA VAL A 232 2.78 5.87 12.52
C VAL A 232 3.70 6.36 11.38
N LEU A 233 3.62 5.74 10.21
CA LEU A 233 4.40 6.10 9.04
C LEU A 233 3.50 6.81 8.02
N TYR A 234 4.02 7.87 7.37
CA TYR A 234 3.44 8.50 6.19
C TYR A 234 4.16 7.99 4.94
N LEU A 235 3.40 7.62 3.90
CA LEU A 235 3.89 7.04 2.65
C LEU A 235 3.53 7.88 1.43
#